data_cbd4a714810d73da1e3c8f70d4acf46a
#
_entry.id   cbd4a714810d73da1e3c8f70d4acf46a
#
_cell.length_a   1.000
_cell.length_b   1.000
_cell.length_c   1.000
_cell.angle_alpha   90.00
_cell.angle_beta   90.00
_cell.angle_gamma   90.00
#
_symmetry.space_group_name_H-M   'P 1'
#
loop_
_entity.id
_entity.type
_entity.pdbx_description
1 polymer ?
#
loop_
_entity_poly.entity_id
_entity_poly.type
_entity_poly.pdbx_seq_one_letter_code
_entity_poly.pdbx_strand_id
1 'polypeptide(L)'
;MKYCTKCKKLYTDPQQDHCSDCSRALISDPNHHSPVNVVTANGFELERIKSALTEQNIPFAVTQCRDDTGLQILNTAPPENSQISVPLSYYTQTMELLVGIGAVKEASELNEEDEEKLQQERQSFEEEMSPKKRFWVKLLSIILFIGLIAAVVFFADWLGHFINPNFH
;
A
#
# COMPACT_ATOMS: atom_id res chain seq x y z
N MET A 1 17.83 3.54 22.12
CA MET A 1 17.24 3.51 20.75
C MET A 1 18.31 3.86 19.75
N LYS A 2 18.37 3.16 18.60
CA LYS A 2 19.32 3.45 17.53
C LYS A 2 18.58 4.07 16.33
N TYR A 3 19.27 4.87 15.54
CA TYR A 3 18.67 5.68 14.47
C TYR A 3 19.45 5.56 13.16
N CYS A 4 18.74 5.40 12.07
CA CYS A 4 19.31 5.44 10.73
C CYS A 4 19.17 6.83 10.11
N THR A 5 20.29 7.50 9.86
CA THR A 5 20.32 8.85 9.27
C THR A 5 19.82 8.90 7.84
N LYS A 6 19.90 7.80 7.08
CA LYS A 6 19.47 7.74 5.67
C LYS A 6 17.95 7.46 5.59
N CYS A 7 17.49 6.42 6.29
CA CYS A 7 16.09 6.00 6.23
C CYS A 7 15.19 6.73 7.25
N LYS A 8 15.80 7.50 8.17
CA LYS A 8 15.11 8.24 9.25
C LYS A 8 14.23 7.34 10.12
N LYS A 9 14.63 6.06 10.30
CA LYS A 9 13.93 5.07 11.12
C LYS A 9 14.59 4.89 12.46
N LEU A 10 13.77 4.66 13.50
CA LEU A 10 14.22 4.29 14.85
C LEU A 10 14.20 2.77 15.00
N TYR A 11 15.16 2.26 15.77
CA TYR A 11 15.30 0.85 16.11
C TYR A 11 15.34 0.70 17.63
N THR A 12 14.51 -0.18 18.15
CA THR A 12 14.44 -0.46 19.59
C THR A 12 15.39 -1.56 20.02
N ASP A 13 15.81 -2.43 19.10
CA ASP A 13 16.75 -3.51 19.40
C ASP A 13 18.17 -2.95 19.65
N PRO A 14 18.72 -3.14 20.85
CA PRO A 14 20.07 -2.66 21.18
C PRO A 14 21.17 -3.44 20.46
N GLN A 15 20.91 -4.65 19.97
CA GLN A 15 21.91 -5.49 19.29
C GLN A 15 22.01 -5.19 17.79
N GLN A 16 21.05 -4.47 17.22
CA GLN A 16 21.05 -4.13 15.82
C GLN A 16 21.99 -2.96 15.54
N ASP A 17 23.08 -3.21 14.82
CA ASP A 17 24.09 -2.20 14.47
C ASP A 17 23.92 -1.61 13.07
N HIS A 18 23.14 -2.26 12.22
CA HIS A 18 22.92 -1.83 10.84
C HIS A 18 21.43 -1.71 10.52
N CYS A 19 21.11 -0.74 9.67
CA CYS A 19 19.75 -0.54 9.18
C CYS A 19 19.34 -1.71 8.25
N SER A 20 18.15 -2.29 8.47
CA SER A 20 17.60 -3.37 7.65
C SER A 20 17.38 -2.96 6.19
N ASP A 21 17.04 -1.70 5.94
CA ASP A 21 16.67 -1.24 4.59
C ASP A 21 17.85 -0.79 3.75
N CYS A 22 18.88 -0.18 4.36
CA CYS A 22 20.00 0.42 3.62
C CYS A 22 21.38 -0.05 4.08
N SER A 23 21.46 -0.99 5.02
CA SER A 23 22.67 -1.57 5.61
C SER A 23 23.67 -0.55 6.20
N ARG A 24 23.24 0.70 6.40
CA ARG A 24 24.08 1.74 7.01
C ARG A 24 24.19 1.51 8.52
N ALA A 25 25.35 1.82 9.10
CA ALA A 25 25.54 1.79 10.55
C ALA A 25 24.55 2.74 11.24
N LEU A 26 23.96 2.27 12.34
CA LEU A 26 23.02 3.03 13.16
C LEU A 26 23.78 3.88 14.17
N ILE A 27 23.23 5.05 14.49
CA ILE A 27 23.77 5.92 15.56
C ILE A 27 22.98 5.69 16.85
N SER A 28 23.71 5.64 17.97
CA SER A 28 23.12 5.30 19.29
C SER A 28 22.49 6.49 20.00
N ASP A 29 22.80 7.71 19.60
CA ASP A 29 22.32 8.94 20.26
C ASP A 29 21.89 9.98 19.20
N PRO A 30 20.66 9.83 18.66
CA PRO A 30 20.14 10.79 17.71
C PRO A 30 19.79 12.12 18.41
N ASN A 31 20.04 13.24 17.71
CA ASN A 31 19.64 14.55 18.19
C ASN A 31 18.10 14.64 18.31
N HIS A 32 17.58 15.37 19.30
CA HIS A 32 16.16 15.62 19.51
C HIS A 32 15.43 16.23 18.31
N HIS A 33 16.17 16.96 17.47
CA HIS A 33 15.64 17.53 16.21
C HIS A 33 15.77 16.59 15.00
N SER A 34 16.38 15.41 15.16
CA SER A 34 16.50 14.46 14.04
C SER A 34 15.14 14.08 13.50
N PRO A 35 14.91 14.19 12.18
CA PRO A 35 13.64 13.82 11.57
C PRO A 35 13.45 12.32 11.62
N VAL A 36 12.32 11.86 12.15
CA VAL A 36 11.94 10.45 12.24
C VAL A 36 10.71 10.20 11.36
N ASN A 37 10.79 9.22 10.48
CA ASN A 37 9.65 8.80 9.68
C ASN A 37 8.68 8.03 10.57
N VAL A 38 7.42 8.47 10.60
CA VAL A 38 6.38 7.89 11.46
C VAL A 38 5.36 7.07 10.68
N VAL A 39 5.01 7.51 9.46
CA VAL A 39 4.00 6.85 8.65
C VAL A 39 4.18 7.21 7.17
N THR A 40 3.76 6.29 6.30
CA THR A 40 3.60 6.53 4.86
C THR A 40 2.11 6.51 4.56
N ALA A 41 1.60 7.57 3.94
CA ALA A 41 0.19 7.73 3.64
C ALA A 41 -0.02 8.37 2.26
N ASN A 42 -1.23 8.26 1.72
CA ASN A 42 -1.61 8.82 0.44
C ASN A 42 -2.99 9.49 0.50
N GLY A 43 -3.28 10.33 -0.48
CA GLY A 43 -4.61 10.89 -0.70
C GLY A 43 -5.28 11.45 0.56
N PHE A 44 -6.49 10.96 0.85
CA PHE A 44 -7.30 11.43 1.97
C PHE A 44 -6.66 11.15 3.35
N GLU A 45 -5.99 10.02 3.49
CA GLU A 45 -5.33 9.65 4.75
C GLU A 45 -4.18 10.61 5.08
N LEU A 46 -3.39 10.99 4.07
CA LEU A 46 -2.34 11.99 4.22
C LEU A 46 -2.88 13.33 4.74
N GLU A 47 -3.99 13.81 4.16
CA GLU A 47 -4.60 15.09 4.59
C GLU A 47 -5.18 14.98 6.00
N ARG A 48 -5.78 13.85 6.37
CA ARG A 48 -6.28 13.60 7.73
C ARG A 48 -5.16 13.65 8.77
N ILE A 49 -4.03 12.99 8.48
CA ILE A 49 -2.86 12.99 9.38
C ILE A 49 -2.26 14.39 9.49
N LYS A 50 -2.10 15.12 8.39
CA LYS A 50 -1.60 16.50 8.39
C LYS A 50 -2.48 17.42 9.23
N SER A 51 -3.80 17.30 9.11
CA SER A 51 -4.75 18.08 9.90
C SER A 51 -4.60 17.79 11.39
N ALA A 52 -4.52 16.52 11.79
CA ALA A 52 -4.35 16.12 13.17
C ALA A 52 -3.02 16.61 13.77
N LEU A 53 -1.91 16.52 13.03
CA LEU A 53 -0.60 17.02 13.46
C LEU A 53 -0.61 18.55 13.61
N THR A 54 -1.27 19.26 12.69
CA THR A 54 -1.40 20.73 12.74
C THR A 54 -2.22 21.16 13.94
N GLU A 55 -3.33 20.48 14.24
CA GLU A 55 -4.19 20.77 15.40
C GLU A 55 -3.43 20.62 16.72
N GLN A 56 -2.54 19.64 16.82
CA GLN A 56 -1.69 19.41 18.00
C GLN A 56 -0.40 20.26 18.01
N ASN A 57 -0.22 21.16 17.03
CA ASN A 57 0.99 21.98 16.86
C ASN A 57 2.28 21.15 16.78
N ILE A 58 2.22 19.94 16.23
CA ILE A 58 3.39 19.08 16.01
C ILE A 58 4.03 19.46 14.68
N PRO A 59 5.32 19.87 14.66
CA PRO A 59 6.02 20.16 13.41
C PRO A 59 6.26 18.87 12.63
N PHE A 60 5.97 18.88 11.32
CA PHE A 60 6.16 17.74 10.46
C PHE A 60 6.70 18.16 9.08
N ALA A 61 7.32 17.22 8.40
CA ALA A 61 7.71 17.36 7.00
C ALA A 61 7.14 16.20 6.19
N VAL A 62 6.67 16.51 4.98
CA VAL A 62 6.17 15.52 4.03
C VAL A 62 7.17 15.36 2.91
N THR A 63 7.63 14.13 2.68
CA THR A 63 8.54 13.78 1.60
C THR A 63 7.84 12.80 0.65
N GLN A 64 7.79 13.13 -0.63
CA GLN A 64 7.22 12.24 -1.64
C GLN A 64 8.17 11.05 -1.86
N CYS A 65 7.64 9.84 -1.72
CA CYS A 65 8.35 8.63 -2.11
C CYS A 65 8.29 8.52 -3.63
N ARG A 66 9.42 8.80 -4.31
CA ARG A 66 9.57 8.48 -5.72
C ARG A 66 10.01 7.02 -5.81
N ASP A 67 9.20 6.19 -6.43
CA ASP A 67 9.66 4.89 -6.86
C ASP A 67 10.61 5.10 -8.04
N ASP A 68 11.89 4.76 -7.86
CA ASP A 68 12.96 4.87 -8.88
C ASP A 68 12.78 3.86 -10.05
N THR A 69 11.57 3.41 -10.30
CA THR A 69 11.25 2.49 -11.40
C THR A 69 11.13 3.18 -12.75
N GLY A 70 11.99 4.12 -13.07
CA GLY A 70 12.30 4.57 -14.45
C GLY A 70 11.18 4.80 -15.50
N LEU A 71 9.92 4.53 -15.15
CA LEU A 71 8.75 4.55 -16.03
C LEU A 71 7.88 5.81 -15.89
N GLN A 72 8.41 6.90 -15.34
CA GLN A 72 7.68 8.16 -15.16
C GLN A 72 7.68 9.07 -16.40
N ILE A 73 7.32 8.59 -17.56
CA ILE A 73 7.31 9.47 -18.74
C ILE A 73 5.99 10.21 -18.96
N LEU A 74 4.88 9.85 -18.31
CA LEU A 74 3.57 10.47 -18.59
C LEU A 74 2.59 10.60 -17.40
N ASN A 75 3.01 10.51 -16.14
CA ASN A 75 2.06 10.55 -15.04
C ASN A 75 1.93 11.94 -14.42
N THR A 76 0.86 12.65 -14.78
CA THR A 76 0.25 13.76 -14.04
C THR A 76 -0.49 13.29 -12.77
N ALA A 77 -0.39 12.02 -12.40
CA ALA A 77 -0.97 11.51 -11.15
C ALA A 77 -0.17 12.01 -9.93
N PRO A 78 -0.85 12.43 -8.84
CA PRO A 78 -0.15 12.77 -7.60
C PRO A 78 0.65 11.55 -7.12
N PRO A 79 1.83 11.76 -6.48
CA PRO A 79 2.64 10.66 -5.97
C PRO A 79 1.80 9.79 -5.05
N GLU A 80 1.75 8.50 -5.33
CA GLU A 80 0.86 7.56 -4.65
C GLU A 80 1.17 7.44 -3.15
N ASN A 81 2.44 7.66 -2.75
CA ASN A 81 2.85 7.54 -1.36
C ASN A 81 3.69 8.74 -0.91
N SER A 82 3.34 9.30 0.22
CA SER A 82 4.08 10.37 0.90
C SER A 82 4.49 9.92 2.28
N GLN A 83 5.73 10.16 2.64
CA GLN A 83 6.31 9.82 3.93
C GLN A 83 6.26 11.04 4.85
N ILE A 84 5.68 10.88 6.05
CA ILE A 84 5.60 11.92 7.06
C ILE A 84 6.71 11.71 8.06
N SER A 85 7.48 12.74 8.32
CA SER A 85 8.54 12.75 9.34
C SER A 85 8.32 13.87 10.34
N VAL A 86 8.62 13.58 11.62
CA VAL A 86 8.55 14.51 12.75
C VAL A 86 9.89 14.56 13.47
N PRO A 87 10.21 15.64 14.20
CA PRO A 87 11.39 15.65 15.08
C PRO A 87 11.29 14.56 16.16
N LEU A 88 12.41 13.97 16.52
CA LEU A 88 12.48 12.92 17.54
C LEU A 88 11.81 13.31 18.86
N SER A 89 11.89 14.59 19.26
CA SER A 89 11.24 15.10 20.48
C SER A 89 9.72 14.94 20.48
N TYR A 90 9.08 14.89 19.31
CA TYR A 90 7.62 14.73 19.16
C TYR A 90 7.21 13.31 18.80
N TYR A 91 8.18 12.39 18.68
CA TYR A 91 7.90 11.04 18.17
C TYR A 91 6.84 10.29 18.99
N THR A 92 6.98 10.23 20.32
CA THR A 92 6.04 9.53 21.19
C THR A 92 4.64 10.12 21.11
N GLN A 93 4.51 11.44 21.23
CA GLN A 93 3.23 12.15 21.12
C GLN A 93 2.60 11.91 19.74
N THR A 94 3.40 11.91 18.68
CA THR A 94 2.92 11.63 17.32
C THR A 94 2.41 10.21 17.19
N MET A 95 3.12 9.22 17.72
CA MET A 95 2.69 7.83 17.67
C MET A 95 1.37 7.61 18.40
N GLU A 96 1.20 8.17 19.59
CA GLU A 96 -0.07 8.14 20.34
C GLU A 96 -1.22 8.78 19.54
N LEU A 97 -0.97 9.91 18.89
CA LEU A 97 -1.96 10.58 18.04
C LEU A 97 -2.33 9.71 16.83
N LEU A 98 -1.33 9.13 16.14
CA LEU A 98 -1.55 8.30 14.94
C LEU A 98 -2.32 7.02 15.27
N VAL A 99 -2.05 6.40 16.43
CA VAL A 99 -2.84 5.28 16.94
C VAL A 99 -4.25 5.72 17.26
N GLY A 100 -4.42 6.85 17.96
CA GLY A 100 -5.73 7.37 18.34
C GLY A 100 -6.64 7.70 17.16
N ILE A 101 -6.08 8.14 16.02
CA ILE A 101 -6.84 8.35 14.77
C ILE A 101 -6.91 7.09 13.90
N GLY A 102 -6.32 5.97 14.32
CA GLY A 102 -6.31 4.70 13.55
C GLY A 102 -5.45 4.73 12.27
N ALA A 103 -4.50 5.67 12.18
CA ALA A 103 -3.56 5.75 11.05
C ALA A 103 -2.41 4.74 11.19
N VAL A 104 -2.10 4.33 12.41
CA VAL A 104 -1.12 3.29 12.73
C VAL A 104 -1.76 2.33 13.74
N LYS A 105 -1.63 1.04 13.50
CA LYS A 105 -2.06 0.02 14.48
C LYS A 105 -1.04 -0.06 15.61
N GLU A 106 -1.51 -0.27 16.84
CA GLU A 106 -0.61 -0.57 17.95
C GLU A 106 0.19 -1.84 17.64
N ALA A 107 1.49 -1.81 17.94
CA ALA A 107 2.38 -2.95 17.74
C ALA A 107 1.97 -4.20 18.58
N SER A 108 1.09 -4.02 19.58
CA SER A 108 0.51 -5.09 20.39
C SER A 108 -0.67 -5.82 19.71
N GLU A 109 -1.26 -5.25 18.66
CA GLU A 109 -2.36 -5.87 17.91
C GLU A 109 -1.90 -6.70 16.69
N LEU A 110 -0.62 -6.67 16.38
CA LEU A 110 0.00 -7.67 15.51
C LEU A 110 0.29 -8.92 16.33
N ASN A 111 -0.77 -9.52 16.88
CA ASN A 111 -0.69 -10.85 17.45
C ASN A 111 -0.32 -11.81 16.31
N GLU A 112 0.68 -12.66 16.59
CA GLU A 112 1.03 -13.81 15.74
C GLU A 112 -0.22 -14.63 15.37
N GLU A 113 -1.26 -14.62 16.21
CA GLU A 113 -2.57 -15.22 15.98
C GLU A 113 -3.35 -14.61 14.80
N ASP A 114 -3.22 -13.32 14.50
CA ASP A 114 -3.91 -12.68 13.37
C ASP A 114 -3.16 -12.89 12.06
N GLU A 115 -1.83 -12.98 12.10
CA GLU A 115 -1.04 -13.42 10.93
C GLU A 115 -1.28 -14.91 10.62
N GLU A 116 -1.38 -15.76 11.65
CA GLU A 116 -1.72 -17.16 11.48
C GLU A 116 -3.14 -17.34 10.94
N LYS A 117 -4.12 -16.58 11.40
CA LYS A 117 -5.49 -16.61 10.87
C LYS A 117 -5.56 -16.14 9.42
N LEU A 118 -4.87 -15.05 9.07
CA LEU A 118 -4.77 -14.57 7.68
C LEU A 118 -4.05 -15.57 6.77
N GLN A 119 -3.04 -16.26 7.29
CA GLN A 119 -2.36 -17.33 6.55
C GLN A 119 -3.23 -18.57 6.41
N GLN A 120 -3.98 -18.93 7.46
CA GLN A 120 -4.93 -20.04 7.41
C GLN A 120 -6.11 -19.74 6.48
N GLU A 121 -6.65 -18.53 6.48
CA GLU A 121 -7.69 -18.12 5.53
C GLU A 121 -7.18 -18.13 4.08
N ARG A 122 -5.94 -17.69 3.83
CA ARG A 122 -5.32 -17.80 2.49
C ARG A 122 -5.09 -19.25 2.09
N GLN A 123 -4.60 -20.08 3.00
CA GLN A 123 -4.38 -21.51 2.74
C GLN A 123 -5.69 -22.26 2.54
N SER A 124 -6.73 -21.98 3.34
CA SER A 124 -8.05 -22.60 3.16
C SER A 124 -8.70 -22.18 1.84
N PHE A 125 -8.54 -20.92 1.42
CA PHE A 125 -9.00 -20.45 0.10
C PHE A 125 -8.20 -21.08 -1.05
N GLU A 126 -6.93 -21.38 -0.82
CA GLU A 126 -6.09 -22.10 -1.80
C GLU A 126 -6.36 -23.60 -1.84
N GLU A 127 -6.69 -24.22 -0.71
CA GLU A 127 -7.02 -25.66 -0.64
C GLU A 127 -8.42 -25.98 -1.14
N GLU A 128 -9.42 -25.08 -0.95
CA GLU A 128 -10.80 -25.30 -1.42
C GLU A 128 -10.92 -25.36 -2.96
N MET A 129 -9.95 -24.81 -3.67
CA MET A 129 -9.89 -24.92 -5.13
C MET A 129 -8.80 -25.91 -5.60
N SER A 130 -9.14 -27.19 -5.66
CA SER A 130 -8.26 -28.18 -6.25
C SER A 130 -7.78 -27.74 -7.63
N PRO A 131 -6.54 -28.04 -8.05
CA PRO A 131 -5.96 -27.57 -9.32
C PRO A 131 -6.81 -27.93 -10.54
N LYS A 132 -7.60 -28.99 -10.47
CA LYS A 132 -8.58 -29.38 -11.50
C LYS A 132 -9.77 -28.40 -11.57
N LYS A 133 -10.29 -27.92 -10.43
CA LYS A 133 -11.38 -26.93 -10.42
C LYS A 133 -10.90 -25.56 -10.94
N ARG A 134 -9.68 -25.13 -10.61
CA ARG A 134 -9.10 -23.88 -11.14
C ARG A 134 -8.95 -23.92 -12.67
N PHE A 135 -8.55 -25.05 -13.22
CA PHE A 135 -8.47 -25.22 -14.67
C PHE A 135 -9.86 -25.14 -15.33
N TRP A 136 -10.85 -25.81 -14.77
CA TRP A 136 -12.22 -25.78 -15.28
C TRP A 136 -12.87 -24.39 -15.20
N VAL A 137 -12.65 -23.64 -14.12
CA VAL A 137 -13.15 -22.26 -13.98
C VAL A 137 -12.51 -21.33 -15.02
N LYS A 138 -11.18 -21.44 -15.23
CA LYS A 138 -10.49 -20.66 -16.28
C LYS A 138 -10.99 -21.03 -17.66
N LEU A 139 -11.15 -22.31 -17.95
CA LEU A 139 -11.65 -22.79 -19.25
C LEU A 139 -13.09 -22.30 -19.49
N LEU A 140 -13.96 -22.39 -18.49
CA LEU A 140 -15.34 -21.89 -18.56
C LEU A 140 -15.39 -20.38 -18.79
N SER A 141 -14.55 -19.61 -18.12
CA SER A 141 -14.46 -18.16 -18.29
C SER A 141 -14.03 -17.78 -19.71
N ILE A 142 -13.06 -18.49 -20.29
CA ILE A 142 -12.59 -18.26 -21.66
C ILE A 142 -13.70 -18.58 -22.68
N ILE A 143 -14.41 -19.70 -22.50
CA ILE A 143 -15.51 -20.10 -23.38
C ILE A 143 -16.66 -19.07 -23.31
N LEU A 144 -16.99 -18.60 -22.10
CA LEU A 144 -18.03 -17.60 -21.89
C LEU A 144 -17.66 -16.26 -22.54
N PHE A 145 -16.38 -15.86 -22.45
CA PHE A 145 -15.89 -14.64 -23.08
C PHE A 145 -15.92 -14.72 -24.62
N ILE A 146 -15.49 -15.84 -25.19
CA ILE A 146 -15.57 -16.07 -26.65
C ILE A 146 -17.03 -16.11 -27.11
N GLY A 147 -17.90 -16.76 -26.35
CA GLY A 147 -19.34 -16.80 -26.65
C GLY A 147 -19.98 -15.41 -26.63
N LEU A 148 -19.58 -14.56 -25.69
CA LEU A 148 -20.06 -13.19 -25.60
C LEU A 148 -19.61 -12.34 -26.80
N ILE A 149 -18.35 -12.47 -27.23
CA ILE A 149 -17.85 -11.80 -28.43
C ILE A 149 -18.62 -12.27 -29.67
N ALA A 150 -18.81 -13.58 -29.83
CA ALA A 150 -19.57 -14.14 -30.98
C ALA A 150 -21.02 -13.65 -30.98
N ALA A 151 -21.66 -13.57 -29.80
CA ALA A 151 -23.02 -13.05 -29.67
C ALA A 151 -23.11 -11.57 -30.05
N VAL A 152 -22.14 -10.74 -29.67
CA VAL A 152 -22.09 -9.32 -30.03
C VAL A 152 -21.93 -9.15 -31.56
N VAL A 153 -21.02 -9.92 -32.17
CA VAL A 153 -20.79 -9.87 -33.61
C VAL A 153 -22.05 -10.30 -34.37
N PHE A 154 -22.68 -11.41 -33.96
CA PHE A 154 -23.90 -11.92 -34.56
C PHE A 154 -25.08 -10.93 -34.41
N PHE A 155 -25.17 -10.29 -33.24
CA PHE A 155 -26.20 -9.28 -32.98
C PHE A 155 -25.98 -8.02 -33.82
N ALA A 156 -24.74 -7.59 -33.98
CA ALA A 156 -24.39 -6.45 -34.83
C ALA A 156 -24.70 -6.73 -36.31
N ASP A 157 -24.40 -7.94 -36.80
CA ASP A 157 -24.67 -8.37 -38.16
C ASP A 157 -26.18 -8.48 -38.41
N TRP A 158 -26.91 -9.06 -37.46
CA TRP A 158 -28.38 -9.14 -37.50
C TRP A 158 -29.03 -7.76 -37.52
N LEU A 159 -28.54 -6.82 -36.68
CA LEU A 159 -29.03 -5.45 -36.63
C LEU A 159 -28.72 -4.68 -37.92
N GLY A 160 -27.52 -4.89 -38.50
CA GLY A 160 -27.14 -4.32 -39.80
C GLY A 160 -28.05 -4.77 -40.92
N HIS A 161 -28.41 -6.05 -40.91
CA HIS A 161 -29.34 -6.62 -41.90
C HIS A 161 -30.78 -6.09 -41.74
N PHE A 162 -31.19 -5.80 -40.50
CA PHE A 162 -32.51 -5.25 -40.23
C PHE A 162 -32.63 -3.75 -40.57
N ILE A 163 -31.56 -2.98 -40.40
CA ILE A 163 -31.55 -1.53 -40.63
C ILE A 163 -31.33 -1.21 -42.14
N ASN A 164 -30.56 -2.04 -42.83
CA ASN A 164 -30.24 -1.76 -44.24
C ASN A 164 -30.29 -3.03 -45.12
N PRO A 165 -31.51 -3.48 -45.53
CA PRO A 165 -31.70 -4.72 -46.30
C PRO A 165 -31.10 -4.68 -47.72
N ASN A 166 -30.57 -3.53 -48.18
CA ASN A 166 -30.01 -3.34 -49.53
C ASN A 166 -28.46 -3.25 -49.54
N PHE A 167 -27.78 -3.59 -48.45
CA PHE A 167 -26.33 -3.62 -48.45
C PHE A 167 -25.83 -5.02 -48.87
N HIS A 168 -25.65 -5.18 -50.21
CA HIS A 168 -24.91 -6.27 -50.83
C HIS A 168 -23.60 -5.77 -51.37
#